data_0b2536ea94b6d0410182f736ac5427f5
#
_entry.id   0b2536ea94b6d0410182f736ac5427f5
#
_cell.length_a   1.000
_cell.length_b   1.000
_cell.length_c   1.000
_cell.angle_alpha   90.00
_cell.angle_beta   90.00
_cell.angle_gamma   90.00
#
_symmetry.space_group_name_H-M   'P 1'
#
loop_
_entity.id
_entity.type
_entity.pdbx_description
1 polymer ?
#
loop_
_entity_poly.entity_id
_entity_poly.type
_entity_poly.pdbx_seq_one_letter_code
_entity_poly.pdbx_strand_id
1 'polypeptide(L)'
;MKNILLACNAGMSTSLLVQKMQAEAKAQGLEVTIQANPLNKALEKVDTADVLLLGPQIAYAKKDAEAAAGGKPVAVIAMVDYGRMNAKKILADALALIGE
;
A
#
# COMPACT_ATOMS: atom_id res chain seq x y z
N MET A 1 -2.73 1.90 15.91
CA MET A 1 -2.14 2.48 14.68
C MET A 1 -2.24 1.48 13.54
N LYS A 2 -2.74 1.91 12.40
CA LYS A 2 -2.90 1.03 11.26
C LYS A 2 -1.64 1.00 10.40
N ASN A 3 -1.33 -0.15 9.85
CA ASN A 3 -0.15 -0.33 9.00
C ASN A 3 -0.56 -0.54 7.55
N ILE A 4 -0.13 0.37 6.69
CA ILE A 4 -0.36 0.27 5.25
C ILE A 4 0.97 -0.13 4.62
N LEU A 5 0.98 -1.26 3.94
CA LEU A 5 2.18 -1.78 3.31
C LEU A 5 2.01 -1.75 1.80
N LEU A 6 2.97 -1.15 1.10
CA LEU A 6 2.99 -1.12 -0.35
C LEU A 6 4.07 -2.08 -0.84
N ALA A 7 3.73 -2.92 -1.78
CA ALA A 7 4.69 -3.76 -2.49
C ALA A 7 4.94 -3.17 -3.87
N CYS A 8 6.19 -3.18 -4.29
CA CYS A 8 6.58 -2.57 -5.56
C CYS A 8 7.68 -3.37 -6.23
N ASN A 9 7.91 -3.04 -7.50
CA ASN A 9 9.01 -3.58 -8.26
C ASN A 9 10.11 -2.52 -8.29
N ALA A 10 11.25 -2.80 -7.69
CA ALA A 10 12.41 -1.91 -7.62
C ALA A 10 12.22 -0.60 -6.83
N GLY A 11 11.04 -0.19 -6.49
CA GLY A 11 10.75 0.74 -5.40
C GLY A 11 11.01 2.22 -5.56
N MET A 12 11.55 2.70 -6.66
CA MET A 12 12.00 4.10 -6.69
C MET A 12 10.87 5.13 -6.64
N SER A 13 9.91 5.01 -7.54
CA SER A 13 8.78 5.96 -7.54
C SER A 13 7.84 5.73 -6.35
N THR A 14 7.85 4.52 -5.80
CA THR A 14 7.02 4.21 -4.64
C THR A 14 7.47 4.95 -3.39
N SER A 15 8.77 5.20 -3.24
CA SER A 15 9.27 5.97 -2.11
C SER A 15 8.68 7.38 -2.06
N LEU A 16 8.57 8.05 -3.21
CA LEU A 16 7.96 9.36 -3.27
C LEU A 16 6.47 9.31 -2.96
N LEU A 17 5.78 8.29 -3.48
CA LEU A 17 4.36 8.09 -3.18
C LEU A 17 4.15 7.89 -1.69
N VAL A 18 4.98 7.09 -1.05
CA VAL A 18 4.88 6.86 0.40
C VAL A 18 5.04 8.17 1.16
N GLN A 19 6.01 8.99 0.78
CA GLN A 19 6.20 10.30 1.43
C GLN A 19 4.95 11.17 1.30
N LYS A 20 4.35 11.18 0.12
CA LYS A 20 3.12 11.95 -0.11
C LYS A 20 1.96 11.40 0.70
N MET A 21 1.84 10.08 0.80
CA MET A 21 0.79 9.47 1.61
C MET A 21 0.98 9.75 3.10
N GLN A 22 2.22 9.71 3.57
CA GLN A 22 2.53 10.04 4.95
C GLN A 22 2.19 11.49 5.27
N ALA A 23 2.51 12.41 4.35
CA ALA A 23 2.18 13.82 4.52
C ALA A 23 0.67 14.04 4.56
N GLU A 24 -0.07 13.34 3.68
CA GLU A 24 -1.53 13.43 3.64
C GLU A 24 -2.16 12.89 4.92
N ALA A 25 -1.66 11.75 5.40
CA ALA A 25 -2.15 11.17 6.65
C ALA A 25 -1.93 12.13 7.82
N LYS A 26 -0.77 12.74 7.87
CA LYS A 26 -0.45 13.71 8.92
C LYS A 26 -1.37 14.92 8.84
N ALA A 27 -1.62 15.42 7.63
CA ALA A 27 -2.50 16.57 7.42
C ALA A 27 -3.93 16.28 7.87
N GLN A 28 -4.37 15.03 7.75
CA GLN A 28 -5.71 14.61 8.18
C GLN A 28 -5.77 14.16 9.64
N GLY A 29 -4.64 14.16 10.33
CA GLY A 29 -4.60 13.71 11.73
C GLY A 29 -4.75 12.21 11.89
N LEU A 30 -4.39 11.43 10.88
CA LEU A 30 -4.53 9.97 10.92
C LEU A 30 -3.29 9.33 11.54
N GLU A 31 -3.53 8.32 12.39
CA GLU A 31 -2.46 7.54 13.00
C GLU A 31 -2.25 6.27 12.18
N VAL A 32 -1.44 6.36 11.14
CA VAL A 32 -1.12 5.23 10.28
C VAL A 32 0.38 5.19 10.01
N THR A 33 0.90 4.00 9.80
CA THR A 33 2.25 3.82 9.27
C THR A 33 2.14 3.40 7.82
N ILE A 34 2.99 3.95 6.98
CA ILE A 34 2.98 3.66 5.55
C ILE A 34 4.40 3.31 5.14
N GLN A 35 4.59 2.11 4.60
CA GLN A 35 5.89 1.62 4.18
C GLN A 35 5.80 1.05 2.78
N ALA A 36 6.90 1.11 2.05
CA ALA A 36 7.04 0.43 0.77
C ALA A 36 8.23 -0.52 0.82
N ASN A 37 8.05 -1.70 0.26
CA ASN A 37 9.11 -2.71 0.18
C ASN A 37 9.02 -3.41 -1.16
N PRO A 38 10.13 -3.96 -1.67
CA PRO A 38 10.05 -4.86 -2.83
C PRO A 38 9.10 -6.02 -2.52
N LEU A 39 8.49 -6.57 -3.56
CA LEU A 39 7.46 -7.59 -3.40
C LEU A 39 7.85 -8.71 -2.44
N ASN A 40 9.03 -9.30 -2.61
CA ASN A 40 9.45 -10.40 -1.77
C ASN A 40 9.53 -10.00 -0.29
N LYS A 41 10.02 -8.81 -0.01
CA LYS A 41 10.10 -8.29 1.36
C LYS A 41 8.72 -7.96 1.90
N ALA A 42 7.86 -7.40 1.06
CA ALA A 42 6.50 -7.06 1.47
C ALA A 42 5.73 -8.32 1.87
N LEU A 43 5.90 -9.42 1.13
CA LEU A 43 5.23 -10.68 1.47
C LEU A 43 5.71 -11.25 2.79
N GLU A 44 6.96 -11.01 3.17
CA GLU A 44 7.48 -11.44 4.46
C GLU A 44 6.92 -10.62 5.62
N LYS A 45 6.46 -9.39 5.35
CA LYS A 45 5.96 -8.47 6.38
C LYS A 45 4.45 -8.34 6.40
N VAL A 46 3.75 -9.01 5.50
CA VAL A 46 2.31 -8.80 5.31
C VAL A 46 1.50 -9.13 6.56
N ASP A 47 1.99 -10.03 7.40
CA ASP A 47 1.29 -10.39 8.64
C ASP A 47 1.26 -9.24 9.64
N THR A 48 2.15 -8.26 9.51
CA THR A 48 2.16 -7.08 10.39
C THR A 48 1.34 -5.93 9.81
N ALA A 49 0.88 -6.06 8.57
CA ALA A 49 0.13 -5.01 7.89
C ALA A 49 -1.37 -5.19 8.06
N ASP A 50 -2.11 -4.09 8.00
CA ASP A 50 -3.58 -4.13 8.00
C ASP A 50 -4.11 -4.17 6.57
N VAL A 51 -3.34 -3.70 5.61
CA VAL A 51 -3.68 -3.78 4.19
C VAL A 51 -2.39 -3.82 3.39
N LEU A 52 -2.42 -4.58 2.29
CA LEU A 52 -1.30 -4.65 1.35
C LEU A 52 -1.75 -4.06 0.02
N LEU A 53 -1.03 -3.06 -0.46
CA LEU A 53 -1.28 -2.43 -1.75
C LEU A 53 -0.18 -2.83 -2.72
N LEU A 54 -0.56 -3.26 -3.92
CA LEU A 54 0.38 -3.64 -4.95
C LEU A 54 0.48 -2.54 -6.01
N GLY A 55 1.69 -2.19 -6.39
CA GLY A 55 1.88 -1.29 -7.53
C GLY A 55 1.31 -1.93 -8.80
N PRO A 56 0.84 -1.12 -9.75
CA PRO A 56 0.23 -1.68 -10.96
C PRO A 56 1.19 -2.53 -11.79
N GLN A 57 2.49 -2.32 -11.64
CA GLN A 57 3.50 -3.11 -12.35
C GLN A 57 3.58 -4.56 -11.86
N ILE A 58 3.09 -4.83 -10.66
CA ILE A 58 3.12 -6.18 -10.08
C ILE A 58 1.71 -6.68 -9.77
N ALA A 59 0.73 -6.23 -10.53
CA ALA A 59 -0.66 -6.68 -10.37
C ALA A 59 -0.78 -8.21 -10.49
N TYR A 60 0.10 -8.84 -11.26
CA TYR A 60 0.13 -10.29 -11.44
C TYR A 60 0.36 -11.04 -10.12
N ALA A 61 0.91 -10.39 -9.12
CA ALA A 61 1.23 -11.02 -7.84
C ALA A 61 0.05 -11.02 -6.86
N LYS A 62 -1.12 -10.52 -7.27
CA LYS A 62 -2.25 -10.36 -6.34
C LYS A 62 -2.65 -11.67 -5.67
N LYS A 63 -2.72 -12.77 -6.43
CA LYS A 63 -3.08 -14.07 -5.86
C LYS A 63 -2.08 -14.54 -4.81
N ASP A 64 -0.80 -14.42 -5.12
CA ASP A 64 0.25 -14.81 -4.17
C ASP A 64 0.20 -13.94 -2.93
N ALA A 65 -0.05 -12.64 -3.12
CA ALA A 65 -0.16 -11.70 -2.01
C ALA A 65 -1.35 -12.03 -1.13
N GLU A 66 -2.49 -12.36 -1.73
CA GLU A 66 -3.68 -12.74 -0.98
C GLU A 66 -3.44 -14.00 -0.15
N ALA A 67 -2.74 -14.97 -0.72
CA ALA A 67 -2.40 -16.19 0.00
C ALA A 67 -1.49 -15.89 1.19
N ALA A 68 -0.50 -15.02 0.99
CA ALA A 68 0.41 -14.63 2.07
C ALA A 68 -0.28 -13.77 3.14
N ALA A 69 -1.27 -12.99 2.73
CA ALA A 69 -1.94 -12.06 3.63
C ALA A 69 -2.87 -12.76 4.64
N GLY A 70 -3.27 -13.99 4.36
CA GLY A 70 -4.06 -14.76 5.33
C GLY A 70 -5.39 -14.12 5.70
N GLY A 71 -6.08 -13.54 4.73
CA GLY A 71 -7.38 -12.91 4.96
C GLY A 71 -7.35 -11.39 5.07
N LYS A 72 -6.18 -10.79 5.13
CA LYS A 72 -6.07 -9.33 5.16
C LYS A 72 -6.34 -8.76 3.77
N PRO A 73 -6.85 -7.52 3.68
CA PRO A 73 -7.13 -6.92 2.38
C PRO A 73 -5.88 -6.76 1.53
N VAL A 74 -6.00 -7.11 0.25
CA VAL A 74 -4.97 -6.89 -0.75
C VAL A 74 -5.61 -6.20 -1.93
N ALA A 75 -5.03 -5.12 -2.41
CA ALA A 75 -5.56 -4.40 -3.56
C ALA A 75 -4.42 -3.95 -4.47
N VAL A 76 -4.76 -3.75 -5.74
CA VAL A 76 -3.81 -3.18 -6.71
C VAL A 76 -4.13 -1.70 -6.85
N ILE A 77 -3.11 -0.86 -6.76
CA ILE A 77 -3.27 0.58 -6.97
C ILE A 77 -3.58 0.81 -8.45
N ALA A 78 -4.63 1.58 -8.73
CA ALA A 78 -4.99 1.90 -10.10
C ALA A 78 -3.82 2.64 -10.79
N MET A 79 -3.56 2.27 -12.04
CA MET A 79 -2.43 2.84 -12.77
C MET A 79 -2.50 4.37 -12.84
N VAL A 80 -3.68 4.93 -13.03
CA VAL A 80 -3.83 6.39 -13.12
C VAL A 80 -3.50 7.06 -11.79
N ASP A 81 -3.91 6.45 -10.68
CA ASP A 81 -3.62 7.01 -9.36
C ASP A 81 -2.14 6.89 -9.03
N TYR A 82 -1.53 5.77 -9.40
CA TYR A 82 -0.11 5.56 -9.18
C TYR A 82 0.72 6.53 -10.03
N GLY A 83 0.36 6.66 -11.31
CA GLY A 83 1.10 7.54 -12.22
C GLY A 83 1.02 9.00 -11.84
N ARG A 84 -0.10 9.43 -11.26
CA ARG A 84 -0.29 10.80 -10.80
C ARG A 84 0.13 10.99 -9.35
N MET A 85 0.56 9.94 -8.69
CA MET A 85 0.87 9.95 -7.26
C MET A 85 -0.27 10.57 -6.45
N ASN A 86 -1.48 10.08 -6.72
CA ASN A 86 -2.69 10.57 -6.05
C ASN A 86 -2.77 9.98 -4.63
N ALA A 87 -1.91 10.48 -3.77
CA ALA A 87 -1.75 9.94 -2.43
C ALA A 87 -3.04 10.00 -1.62
N LYS A 88 -3.81 11.06 -1.79
CA LYS A 88 -5.06 11.23 -1.04
C LYS A 88 -6.05 10.11 -1.36
N LYS A 89 -6.22 9.79 -2.64
CA LYS A 89 -7.15 8.74 -3.05
C LYS A 89 -6.63 7.37 -2.66
N ILE A 90 -5.34 7.12 -2.87
CA ILE A 90 -4.74 5.83 -2.51
C ILE A 90 -4.87 5.59 -1.01
N LEU A 91 -4.61 6.61 -0.20
CA LEU A 91 -4.75 6.51 1.24
C LEU A 91 -6.20 6.26 1.64
N ALA A 92 -7.15 6.99 1.03
CA ALA A 92 -8.57 6.80 1.33
C ALA A 92 -9.03 5.39 0.98
N ASP A 93 -8.61 4.87 -0.18
CA ASP A 93 -8.96 3.52 -0.59
C ASP A 93 -8.40 2.48 0.38
N ALA A 94 -7.15 2.68 0.83
CA ALA A 94 -6.54 1.77 1.79
C ALA A 94 -7.29 1.76 3.12
N LEU A 95 -7.66 2.94 3.61
CA LEU A 95 -8.41 3.04 4.87
C LEU A 95 -9.79 2.40 4.76
N ALA A 96 -10.44 2.54 3.61
CA ALA A 96 -11.73 1.90 3.38
C ALA A 96 -11.60 0.38 3.44
N LEU A 97 -10.51 -0.18 2.92
CA LEU A 97 -10.26 -1.62 2.97
C LEU A 97 -9.99 -2.11 4.39
N ILE A 98 -9.36 -1.28 5.20
CA ILE A 98 -9.10 -1.62 6.61
C ILE A 98 -10.39 -1.52 7.43
N GLY A 99 -11.37 -0.76 6.97
CA GLY A 99 -12.62 -0.56 7.68
C GLY A 99 -12.65 0.70 8.53
N GLU A 100 -11.81 1.64 8.20
CA GLU A 100 -11.76 2.92 8.91
C GLU A 100 -12.79 3.92 8.40
#